data_8eed299fe0194050ac6d34f0fa092a03
#
_entry.id   8eed299fe0194050ac6d34f0fa092a03
#
_cell.length_a   1.000
_cell.length_b   1.000
_cell.length_c   1.000
_cell.angle_alpha   90.00
_cell.angle_beta   90.00
_cell.angle_gamma   90.00
#
_symmetry.space_group_name_H-M   'P 1'
#
loop_
_entity.id
_entity.type
_entity.pdbx_description
1 polymer ?
#
loop_
_entity_poly.entity_id
_entity_poly.type
_entity_poly.pdbx_seq_one_letter_code
_entity_poly.pdbx_strand_id
1 'polypeptide(L)'
;LYWNVTGNGWDFPIDDVTAQVFLPGNVPADAIAVEAYTGPQGDRGRDWAAEASVSTATFRTTRGLGPREGLTIVASWPKGYVTAPTGTMQASYLLRDAWPAFIGVGGLLLLIGYYARAWHRVGRDPPSRVIVPRYEAPEGQSPASMRFLRQMKYDDRSFAAAVLSLAVKGALQIEQESRGLLKRGGKFTLHRTEPEPGTTLSDDETVLRDTLLGSRTSLELDNANHAIITAAKHAHLKLLKNRYTPAFFRINGAWHAGGIALSLLLGAVAIVLPVVKGGFGASWWFATKPGWVALAAAALALLVNGVFGRLLKAPTVAGRAVMDHIEGYRLYLDVAEGDDLRLIDAPPLTVELYERNLPAALALEVEQHWAERFANVFATQAASHTPRWYSGDDWDTRHVSRFSSSFGSAFSSAISSASTAPGSSSGSGGGGSSGGGGGGGGGGGW
;
A
#
# COMPACT_ATOMS: atom_id res chain seq x y z
N LEU A 1 -41.52 -18.48 17.68
CA LEU A 1 -41.54 -17.06 17.32
C LEU A 1 -41.05 -16.25 18.50
N TYR A 2 -40.08 -15.39 18.27
CA TYR A 2 -39.61 -14.37 19.21
C TYR A 2 -39.77 -13.01 18.49
N TRP A 3 -40.54 -12.08 19.10
CA TRP A 3 -40.84 -10.83 18.43
C TRP A 3 -40.90 -9.65 19.42
N ASN A 4 -40.18 -8.58 19.13
CA ASN A 4 -40.27 -7.33 19.87
C ASN A 4 -41.43 -6.50 19.28
N VAL A 5 -42.55 -6.39 20.04
CA VAL A 5 -43.80 -5.82 19.57
C VAL A 5 -43.71 -4.31 19.43
N THR A 6 -43.26 -3.62 20.47
CA THR A 6 -43.30 -2.15 20.52
C THR A 6 -41.93 -1.52 20.29
N GLY A 7 -40.83 -2.28 20.49
CA GLY A 7 -39.48 -1.70 20.52
C GLY A 7 -39.21 -0.84 21.76
N ASN A 8 -37.95 -0.47 21.97
CA ASN A 8 -37.52 0.30 23.12
C ASN A 8 -37.03 1.74 22.75
N GLY A 9 -37.44 2.21 21.56
CA GLY A 9 -36.99 3.52 21.04
C GLY A 9 -38.01 4.67 21.30
N TRP A 10 -39.09 4.42 22.01
CA TRP A 10 -40.15 5.41 22.26
C TRP A 10 -39.82 6.24 23.49
N ASP A 11 -39.82 7.54 23.35
CA ASP A 11 -39.63 8.49 24.46
C ASP A 11 -40.99 8.79 25.18
N PHE A 12 -42.10 8.25 24.70
CA PHE A 12 -43.43 8.39 25.29
C PHE A 12 -43.85 7.12 26.01
N PRO A 13 -44.64 7.20 27.09
CA PRO A 13 -45.26 6.03 27.71
C PRO A 13 -46.30 5.42 26.75
N ILE A 14 -46.53 4.10 26.89
CA ILE A 14 -47.55 3.36 26.14
C ILE A 14 -48.52 2.81 27.17
N ASP A 15 -49.76 3.24 27.11
CA ASP A 15 -50.76 2.92 28.15
C ASP A 15 -51.17 1.45 28.15
N ASP A 16 -51.38 0.85 27.00
CA ASP A 16 -51.72 -0.57 26.83
C ASP A 16 -51.14 -1.11 25.54
N VAL A 17 -50.66 -2.38 25.56
CA VAL A 17 -50.22 -3.10 24.39
C VAL A 17 -50.92 -4.44 24.31
N THR A 18 -51.58 -4.69 23.18
CA THR A 18 -52.13 -6.00 22.85
C THR A 18 -51.49 -6.53 21.58
N ALA A 19 -50.96 -7.75 21.60
CA ALA A 19 -50.42 -8.44 20.45
C ALA A 19 -51.08 -9.79 20.25
N GLN A 20 -51.42 -10.11 19.01
CA GLN A 20 -52.00 -11.41 18.65
C GLN A 20 -51.09 -12.12 17.64
N VAL A 21 -50.83 -13.37 17.89
CA VAL A 21 -50.07 -14.26 17.00
C VAL A 21 -51.01 -15.29 16.44
N PHE A 22 -51.17 -15.30 15.12
CA PHE A 22 -51.97 -16.30 14.42
C PHE A 22 -51.05 -17.36 13.82
N LEU A 23 -51.27 -18.62 14.19
CA LEU A 23 -50.51 -19.75 13.68
C LEU A 23 -51.24 -20.41 12.52
N PRO A 24 -50.53 -20.84 11.47
CA PRO A 24 -51.16 -21.59 10.38
C PRO A 24 -51.52 -23.00 10.86
N GLY A 25 -52.65 -23.50 10.37
CA GLY A 25 -53.17 -24.82 10.76
C GLY A 25 -53.93 -24.81 12.06
N ASN A 26 -54.37 -25.98 12.54
CA ASN A 26 -55.12 -26.17 13.78
C ASN A 26 -54.19 -26.58 14.92
N VAL A 27 -53.44 -25.64 15.48
CA VAL A 27 -52.57 -25.89 16.65
C VAL A 27 -53.45 -25.86 17.90
N PRO A 28 -53.52 -26.96 18.70
CA PRO A 28 -54.28 -26.96 19.94
C PRO A 28 -53.75 -25.93 20.95
N ALA A 29 -54.63 -25.36 21.77
CA ALA A 29 -54.26 -24.32 22.73
C ALA A 29 -53.19 -24.79 23.72
N ASP A 30 -53.29 -26.05 24.18
CA ASP A 30 -52.34 -26.69 25.12
C ASP A 30 -50.96 -27.01 24.51
N ALA A 31 -50.87 -26.99 23.16
CA ALA A 31 -49.60 -27.14 22.46
C ALA A 31 -48.89 -25.81 22.24
N ILE A 32 -49.48 -24.67 22.56
CA ILE A 32 -48.89 -23.34 22.40
C ILE A 32 -48.33 -22.88 23.74
N ALA A 33 -47.02 -22.84 23.86
CA ALA A 33 -46.37 -22.23 25.03
C ALA A 33 -46.12 -20.74 24.78
N VAL A 34 -46.54 -19.89 25.74
CA VAL A 34 -46.48 -18.43 25.67
C VAL A 34 -45.57 -17.89 26.78
N GLU A 35 -44.74 -16.93 26.42
CA GLU A 35 -43.88 -16.20 27.35
C GLU A 35 -43.74 -14.76 26.83
N ALA A 36 -43.58 -13.79 27.73
CA ALA A 36 -43.31 -12.41 27.33
C ALA A 36 -42.42 -11.70 28.34
N TYR A 37 -41.86 -10.60 27.89
CA TYR A 37 -40.98 -9.77 28.70
C TYR A 37 -41.36 -8.30 28.50
N THR A 38 -41.39 -7.56 29.62
CA THR A 38 -41.64 -6.12 29.60
C THR A 38 -40.50 -5.36 30.21
N GLY A 39 -40.27 -4.09 29.81
CA GLY A 39 -39.27 -3.20 30.38
C GLY A 39 -38.28 -2.67 29.38
N PRO A 40 -37.21 -2.00 29.87
CA PRO A 40 -36.12 -1.53 29.04
C PRO A 40 -35.34 -2.65 28.34
N GLN A 41 -34.48 -2.32 27.39
CA GLN A 41 -33.70 -3.30 26.65
C GLN A 41 -32.85 -4.18 27.59
N GLY A 42 -33.09 -5.51 27.51
CA GLY A 42 -32.37 -6.52 28.31
C GLY A 42 -33.09 -6.87 29.63
N ASP A 43 -34.17 -6.19 30.01
CA ASP A 43 -34.98 -6.50 31.16
C ASP A 43 -35.92 -7.72 30.91
N ARG A 44 -36.34 -8.37 32.01
CA ARG A 44 -37.23 -9.53 32.02
C ARG A 44 -38.45 -9.28 32.90
N GLY A 45 -39.01 -8.08 32.81
CA GLY A 45 -40.22 -7.72 33.51
C GLY A 45 -41.38 -8.68 33.19
N ARG A 46 -42.29 -8.87 34.18
CA ARG A 46 -43.39 -9.82 34.07
C ARG A 46 -44.78 -9.11 34.07
N ASP A 47 -44.84 -7.84 33.68
CA ASP A 47 -46.04 -7.06 33.64
C ASP A 47 -46.85 -7.37 32.37
N TRP A 48 -47.19 -8.63 32.18
CA TRP A 48 -47.94 -9.12 31.05
C TRP A 48 -48.88 -10.28 31.42
N ALA A 49 -49.93 -10.46 30.63
CA ALA A 49 -50.79 -11.61 30.63
C ALA A 49 -50.90 -12.16 29.21
N ALA A 50 -50.97 -13.50 29.10
CA ALA A 50 -51.20 -14.12 27.81
C ALA A 50 -52.19 -15.24 27.89
N GLU A 51 -52.96 -15.44 26.81
CA GLU A 51 -53.91 -16.48 26.64
C GLU A 51 -53.69 -17.20 25.31
N ALA A 52 -53.68 -18.52 25.34
CA ALA A 52 -53.60 -19.34 24.15
C ALA A 52 -55.00 -19.93 23.84
N SER A 53 -55.41 -19.83 22.59
CA SER A 53 -56.57 -20.50 22.03
C SER A 53 -56.15 -21.29 20.80
N VAL A 54 -57.08 -21.98 20.14
CA VAL A 54 -56.76 -22.77 18.94
C VAL A 54 -56.10 -21.86 17.88
N SER A 55 -54.85 -22.16 17.55
CA SER A 55 -54.06 -21.46 16.56
C SER A 55 -53.82 -19.96 16.83
N THR A 56 -54.07 -19.48 18.05
CA THR A 56 -53.92 -18.05 18.39
C THR A 56 -53.29 -17.89 19.77
N ALA A 57 -52.34 -17.01 19.90
CA ALA A 57 -51.84 -16.56 21.19
C ALA A 57 -52.01 -15.03 21.31
N THR A 58 -52.69 -14.60 22.39
CA THR A 58 -52.92 -13.18 22.69
C THR A 58 -52.11 -12.78 23.89
N PHE A 59 -51.38 -11.68 23.79
CA PHE A 59 -50.56 -11.12 24.82
C PHE A 59 -51.04 -9.69 25.16
N ARG A 60 -51.06 -9.33 26.43
CA ARG A 60 -51.41 -7.98 26.87
C ARG A 60 -50.43 -7.52 27.96
N THR A 61 -50.13 -6.23 28.01
CA THR A 61 -49.48 -5.65 29.18
C THR A 61 -50.51 -5.53 30.31
N THR A 62 -50.04 -5.72 31.55
CA THR A 62 -50.88 -5.58 32.79
C THR A 62 -50.74 -4.21 33.44
N ARG A 63 -49.72 -3.42 32.97
CA ARG A 63 -49.57 -2.00 33.30
C ARG A 63 -49.13 -1.24 32.07
N GLY A 64 -49.21 0.09 32.10
CA GLY A 64 -48.61 0.95 31.11
C GLY A 64 -47.07 0.79 31.11
N LEU A 65 -46.50 0.86 29.92
CA LEU A 65 -45.05 0.85 29.71
C LEU A 65 -44.52 2.29 29.80
N GLY A 66 -43.47 2.50 30.57
CA GLY A 66 -42.78 3.79 30.67
C GLY A 66 -42.00 4.12 29.38
N PRO A 67 -41.44 5.36 29.30
CA PRO A 67 -40.53 5.70 28.22
C PRO A 67 -39.39 4.70 28.11
N ARG A 68 -39.12 4.27 26.85
CA ARG A 68 -38.06 3.29 26.52
C ARG A 68 -38.30 1.86 27.04
N GLU A 69 -39.47 1.59 27.58
CA GLU A 69 -39.94 0.23 27.87
C GLU A 69 -40.64 -0.37 26.64
N GLY A 70 -40.52 -1.69 26.49
CA GLY A 70 -41.16 -2.43 25.40
C GLY A 70 -41.75 -3.74 25.84
N LEU A 71 -42.60 -4.32 24.97
CA LEU A 71 -43.12 -5.67 25.08
C LEU A 71 -42.47 -6.58 24.05
N THR A 72 -41.81 -7.64 24.53
CA THR A 72 -41.30 -8.74 23.66
C THR A 72 -42.11 -10.00 23.96
N ILE A 73 -42.60 -10.67 22.93
CA ILE A 73 -43.39 -11.88 23.04
C ILE A 73 -42.64 -13.10 22.50
N VAL A 74 -42.89 -14.26 23.11
CA VAL A 74 -42.39 -15.55 22.66
C VAL A 74 -43.59 -16.50 22.57
N ALA A 75 -43.83 -17.05 21.38
CA ALA A 75 -44.75 -18.14 21.19
C ALA A 75 -44.01 -19.33 20.59
N SER A 76 -44.16 -20.50 21.22
CA SER A 76 -43.55 -21.74 20.74
C SER A 76 -44.59 -22.85 20.63
N TRP A 77 -44.42 -23.73 19.66
CA TRP A 77 -45.27 -24.84 19.37
C TRP A 77 -44.48 -26.02 18.81
N PRO A 78 -44.94 -27.26 18.89
CA PRO A 78 -44.27 -28.42 18.33
C PRO A 78 -44.05 -28.32 16.81
N LYS A 79 -42.99 -28.93 16.32
CA LYS A 79 -42.77 -29.08 14.89
C LYS A 79 -43.87 -29.92 14.22
N GLY A 80 -44.19 -29.60 12.98
CA GLY A 80 -45.21 -30.33 12.19
C GLY A 80 -46.44 -29.51 11.86
N TYR A 81 -46.81 -28.55 12.71
CA TYR A 81 -47.96 -27.64 12.42
C TYR A 81 -47.63 -26.57 11.36
N VAL A 82 -46.35 -26.19 11.25
CA VAL A 82 -45.88 -25.27 10.22
C VAL A 82 -45.03 -26.04 9.22
N THR A 83 -45.35 -25.92 7.94
CA THR A 83 -44.61 -26.60 6.88
C THR A 83 -43.19 -26.04 6.83
N ALA A 84 -42.19 -26.92 6.96
CA ALA A 84 -40.80 -26.51 6.80
C ALA A 84 -40.50 -26.01 5.36
N PRO A 85 -39.66 -25.00 5.19
CA PRO A 85 -39.30 -24.55 3.86
C PRO A 85 -38.72 -25.66 3.00
N THR A 86 -39.20 -25.80 1.79
CA THR A 86 -38.67 -26.77 0.80
C THR A 86 -37.23 -26.41 0.43
N GLY A 87 -36.46 -27.37 -0.09
CA GLY A 87 -35.09 -27.12 -0.54
C GLY A 87 -34.99 -26.00 -1.58
N THR A 88 -35.99 -25.87 -2.46
CA THR A 88 -36.07 -24.78 -3.44
C THR A 88 -36.30 -23.42 -2.77
N MET A 89 -37.16 -23.37 -1.74
CA MET A 89 -37.38 -22.14 -0.96
C MET A 89 -36.12 -21.75 -0.17
N GLN A 90 -35.44 -22.71 0.45
CA GLN A 90 -34.17 -22.47 1.15
C GLN A 90 -33.11 -21.93 0.20
N ALA A 91 -32.97 -22.49 -1.01
CA ALA A 91 -32.07 -22.00 -2.03
C ALA A 91 -32.40 -20.57 -2.48
N SER A 92 -33.69 -20.26 -2.64
CA SER A 92 -34.14 -18.90 -3.00
C SER A 92 -33.87 -17.88 -1.90
N TYR A 93 -34.04 -18.25 -0.63
CA TYR A 93 -33.68 -17.39 0.50
C TYR A 93 -32.17 -17.17 0.57
N LEU A 94 -31.37 -18.24 0.41
CA LEU A 94 -29.93 -18.12 0.37
C LEU A 94 -29.46 -17.17 -0.75
N LEU A 95 -29.97 -17.32 -1.96
CA LEU A 95 -29.64 -16.43 -3.07
C LEU A 95 -30.06 -14.99 -2.82
N ARG A 96 -31.27 -14.80 -2.23
CA ARG A 96 -31.77 -13.46 -1.90
C ARG A 96 -30.97 -12.77 -0.79
N ASP A 97 -30.56 -13.51 0.23
CA ASP A 97 -29.91 -12.94 1.41
C ASP A 97 -28.40 -12.88 1.25
N ALA A 98 -27.78 -13.82 0.50
CA ALA A 98 -26.35 -13.92 0.31
C ALA A 98 -25.84 -13.34 -1.02
N TRP A 99 -26.71 -12.73 -1.86
CA TRP A 99 -26.29 -12.19 -3.15
C TRP A 99 -25.10 -11.21 -3.09
N PRO A 100 -24.91 -10.37 -2.03
CA PRO A 100 -23.73 -9.51 -1.96
C PRO A 100 -22.43 -10.31 -1.83
N ALA A 101 -22.45 -11.44 -1.10
CA ALA A 101 -21.32 -12.34 -1.00
C ALA A 101 -21.02 -13.02 -2.35
N PHE A 102 -22.04 -13.46 -3.09
CA PHE A 102 -21.85 -14.05 -4.42
C PHE A 102 -21.26 -13.05 -5.41
N ILE A 103 -21.72 -11.79 -5.40
CA ILE A 103 -21.14 -10.73 -6.23
C ILE A 103 -19.70 -10.40 -5.79
N GLY A 104 -19.45 -10.34 -4.48
CA GLY A 104 -18.09 -10.09 -3.95
C GLY A 104 -17.10 -11.17 -4.40
N VAL A 105 -17.41 -12.45 -4.19
CA VAL A 105 -16.57 -13.57 -4.57
C VAL A 105 -16.46 -13.72 -6.10
N GLY A 106 -17.61 -13.72 -6.79
CA GLY A 106 -17.65 -13.81 -8.25
C GLY A 106 -16.91 -12.64 -8.93
N GLY A 107 -17.08 -11.44 -8.39
CA GLY A 107 -16.39 -10.25 -8.83
C GLY A 107 -14.87 -10.34 -8.62
N LEU A 108 -14.43 -10.88 -7.50
CA LEU A 108 -13.00 -11.12 -7.24
C LEU A 108 -12.41 -12.12 -8.25
N LEU A 109 -13.12 -13.21 -8.53
CA LEU A 109 -12.69 -14.20 -9.54
C LEU A 109 -12.62 -13.58 -10.93
N LEU A 110 -13.60 -12.77 -11.30
CA LEU A 110 -13.64 -12.04 -12.56
C LEU A 110 -12.48 -11.04 -12.67
N LEU A 111 -12.16 -10.32 -11.59
CA LEU A 111 -11.02 -9.41 -11.52
C LEU A 111 -9.70 -10.16 -11.70
N ILE A 112 -9.51 -11.30 -11.03
CA ILE A 112 -8.32 -12.15 -11.17
C ILE A 112 -8.22 -12.65 -12.62
N GLY A 113 -9.32 -13.13 -13.20
CA GLY A 113 -9.36 -13.56 -14.61
C GLY A 113 -9.02 -12.44 -15.59
N TYR A 114 -9.56 -11.23 -15.35
CA TYR A 114 -9.23 -10.03 -16.13
C TYR A 114 -7.72 -9.74 -16.08
N TYR A 115 -7.13 -9.71 -14.89
CA TYR A 115 -5.72 -9.42 -14.73
C TYR A 115 -4.81 -10.55 -15.23
N ALA A 116 -5.19 -11.80 -15.04
CA ALA A 116 -4.47 -12.95 -15.63
C ALA A 116 -4.40 -12.83 -17.16
N ARG A 117 -5.56 -12.51 -17.81
CA ARG A 117 -5.59 -12.25 -19.26
C ARG A 117 -4.73 -11.04 -19.66
N ALA A 118 -4.79 -9.93 -18.91
CA ALA A 118 -3.98 -8.75 -19.17
C ALA A 118 -2.49 -9.09 -19.05
N TRP A 119 -2.09 -9.80 -18.00
CA TRP A 119 -0.71 -10.22 -17.78
C TRP A 119 -0.20 -11.13 -18.89
N HIS A 120 -1.00 -12.10 -19.32
CA HIS A 120 -0.64 -12.97 -20.46
C HIS A 120 -0.45 -12.21 -21.77
N ARG A 121 -1.19 -11.08 -21.97
CA ARG A 121 -1.12 -10.29 -23.21
C ARG A 121 0.01 -9.25 -23.22
N VAL A 122 0.21 -8.58 -22.08
CA VAL A 122 1.06 -7.37 -22.03
C VAL A 122 2.04 -7.33 -20.87
N GLY A 123 1.91 -8.22 -19.89
CA GLY A 123 2.71 -8.22 -18.66
C GLY A 123 3.82 -9.28 -18.63
N ARG A 124 3.94 -10.11 -19.64
CA ARG A 124 5.00 -11.12 -19.72
C ARG A 124 6.31 -10.49 -20.18
N ASP A 125 7.36 -10.76 -19.42
CA ASP A 125 8.71 -10.37 -19.80
C ASP A 125 9.20 -11.18 -21.02
N PRO A 126 9.93 -10.55 -21.93
CA PRO A 126 10.70 -11.29 -22.93
C PRO A 126 11.71 -12.23 -22.27
N PRO A 127 12.06 -13.36 -22.91
CA PRO A 127 13.04 -14.29 -22.35
C PRO A 127 14.38 -13.59 -22.10
N SER A 128 14.95 -13.83 -20.92
CA SER A 128 16.30 -13.35 -20.58
C SER A 128 17.34 -14.13 -21.37
N ARG A 129 18.42 -13.45 -21.73
CA ARG A 129 19.63 -14.08 -22.26
C ARG A 129 20.48 -14.62 -21.12
N VAL A 130 21.54 -15.38 -21.45
CA VAL A 130 22.55 -15.78 -20.48
C VAL A 130 23.24 -14.50 -19.98
N ILE A 131 23.19 -14.29 -18.67
CA ILE A 131 23.81 -13.12 -18.04
C ILE A 131 25.23 -13.50 -17.67
N VAL A 132 26.19 -12.75 -18.22
CA VAL A 132 27.62 -12.87 -17.90
C VAL A 132 28.13 -11.59 -17.26
N PRO A 133 29.12 -11.65 -16.35
CA PRO A 133 29.71 -10.45 -15.77
C PRO A 133 30.23 -9.49 -16.85
N ARG A 134 30.02 -8.20 -16.67
CA ARG A 134 30.47 -7.14 -17.58
C ARG A 134 31.14 -6.06 -16.77
N TYR A 135 32.33 -5.63 -17.22
CA TYR A 135 33.17 -4.68 -16.50
C TYR A 135 32.76 -3.21 -16.69
N GLU A 136 31.91 -2.95 -17.68
CA GLU A 136 31.47 -1.61 -18.03
C GLU A 136 29.94 -1.51 -17.98
N ALA A 137 29.48 -0.33 -17.59
CA ALA A 137 28.07 0.02 -17.67
C ALA A 137 27.59 0.00 -19.12
N PRO A 138 26.31 -0.25 -19.38
CA PRO A 138 25.75 -0.11 -20.73
C PRO A 138 25.99 1.31 -21.26
N GLU A 139 26.40 1.42 -22.51
CA GLU A 139 26.70 2.69 -23.16
C GLU A 139 25.53 3.68 -23.05
N GLY A 140 25.84 4.92 -22.70
CA GLY A 140 24.86 6.01 -22.58
C GLY A 140 23.91 5.89 -21.40
N GLN A 141 24.18 4.97 -20.45
CA GLN A 141 23.38 4.82 -19.23
C GLN A 141 24.04 5.49 -18.03
N SER A 142 23.33 6.41 -17.38
CA SER A 142 23.73 6.95 -16.07
C SER A 142 23.38 5.97 -14.95
N PRO A 143 23.98 6.09 -13.75
CA PRO A 143 23.60 5.28 -12.58
C PRO A 143 22.10 5.31 -12.28
N ALA A 144 21.48 6.48 -12.35
CA ALA A 144 20.05 6.64 -12.15
C ALA A 144 19.20 5.94 -13.22
N SER A 145 19.63 6.05 -14.49
CA SER A 145 18.93 5.41 -15.60
C SER A 145 19.00 3.88 -15.51
N MET A 146 20.14 3.32 -15.10
CA MET A 146 20.27 1.89 -14.86
C MET A 146 19.30 1.39 -13.79
N ARG A 147 19.17 2.10 -12.65
CA ARG A 147 18.19 1.77 -11.62
C ARG A 147 16.76 1.92 -12.12
N PHE A 148 16.47 3.02 -12.83
CA PHE A 148 15.15 3.29 -13.40
C PHE A 148 14.71 2.20 -14.38
N LEU A 149 15.60 1.74 -15.24
CA LEU A 149 15.33 0.65 -16.18
C LEU A 149 15.14 -0.68 -15.45
N ARG A 150 16.04 -1.04 -14.54
CA ARG A 150 16.01 -2.30 -13.79
C ARG A 150 14.74 -2.45 -12.96
N GLN A 151 14.31 -1.38 -12.27
CA GLN A 151 13.13 -1.41 -11.40
C GLN A 151 11.84 -0.96 -12.10
N MET A 152 11.93 -0.42 -13.32
CA MET A 152 10.82 0.25 -14.02
C MET A 152 10.09 1.24 -13.10
N LYS A 153 10.87 1.88 -12.20
CA LYS A 153 10.39 2.79 -11.15
C LYS A 153 11.50 3.77 -10.80
N TYR A 154 11.11 5.01 -10.50
CA TYR A 154 11.99 6.03 -9.92
C TYR A 154 11.80 6.09 -8.40
N ASP A 155 12.89 6.18 -7.66
CA ASP A 155 12.89 6.30 -6.20
C ASP A 155 14.01 7.25 -5.72
N ASP A 156 14.07 7.49 -4.40
CA ASP A 156 15.06 8.37 -3.79
C ASP A 156 16.49 7.90 -3.99
N ARG A 157 16.70 6.59 -4.11
CA ARG A 157 18.01 6.01 -4.39
C ARG A 157 18.45 6.26 -5.84
N SER A 158 17.53 6.33 -6.81
CA SER A 158 17.82 6.77 -8.17
C SER A 158 18.36 8.21 -8.18
N PHE A 159 17.70 9.07 -7.39
CA PHE A 159 18.13 10.47 -7.25
C PHE A 159 19.49 10.57 -6.53
N ALA A 160 19.67 9.84 -5.43
CA ALA A 160 20.94 9.78 -4.69
C ALA A 160 22.12 9.33 -5.56
N ALA A 161 21.89 8.29 -6.37
CA ALA A 161 22.93 7.78 -7.29
C ALA A 161 23.30 8.80 -8.38
N ALA A 162 22.32 9.57 -8.88
CA ALA A 162 22.57 10.65 -9.84
C ALA A 162 23.36 11.80 -9.21
N VAL A 163 22.99 12.22 -7.98
CA VAL A 163 23.75 13.26 -7.26
C VAL A 163 25.18 12.80 -6.93
N LEU A 164 25.34 11.54 -6.49
CA LEU A 164 26.66 10.97 -6.26
C LEU A 164 27.48 10.87 -7.56
N SER A 165 26.86 10.56 -8.68
CA SER A 165 27.52 10.57 -10.00
C SER A 165 28.03 11.96 -10.38
N LEU A 166 27.21 12.99 -10.15
CA LEU A 166 27.64 14.39 -10.34
C LEU A 166 28.81 14.74 -9.45
N ALA A 167 28.83 14.27 -8.19
CA ALA A 167 29.91 14.53 -7.26
C ALA A 167 31.23 13.85 -7.71
N VAL A 168 31.16 12.56 -8.02
CA VAL A 168 32.33 11.81 -8.51
C VAL A 168 32.88 12.38 -9.81
N LYS A 169 32.02 12.95 -10.66
CA LYS A 169 32.39 13.66 -11.90
C LYS A 169 32.89 15.10 -11.65
N GLY A 170 32.96 15.55 -10.40
CA GLY A 170 33.46 16.87 -10.01
C GLY A 170 32.47 18.01 -10.29
N ALA A 171 31.24 17.76 -10.66
CA ALA A 171 30.22 18.79 -10.92
C ALA A 171 29.58 19.37 -9.65
N LEU A 172 29.73 18.66 -8.53
CA LEU A 172 29.37 19.12 -7.19
C LEU A 172 30.22 18.39 -6.13
N GLN A 173 30.21 18.87 -4.89
CA GLN A 173 30.78 18.21 -3.72
C GLN A 173 29.69 17.97 -2.68
N ILE A 174 29.70 16.82 -2.05
CA ILE A 174 28.77 16.46 -0.97
C ILE A 174 29.48 16.69 0.35
N GLU A 175 29.00 17.64 1.14
CA GLU A 175 29.45 17.86 2.52
C GLU A 175 28.47 17.20 3.48
N GLN A 176 29.02 16.45 4.46
CA GLN A 176 28.25 15.85 5.55
C GLN A 176 28.73 16.39 6.88
N GLU A 177 27.90 17.21 7.54
CA GLU A 177 28.17 17.66 8.90
C GLU A 177 27.80 16.57 9.91
N SER A 178 28.73 16.19 10.79
CA SER A 178 28.48 15.32 11.93
C SER A 178 27.50 15.98 12.91
N ARG A 179 26.35 15.42 13.13
CA ARG A 179 25.49 15.77 14.28
C ARG A 179 25.93 14.94 15.48
N GLY A 180 26.44 15.62 16.54
CA GLY A 180 26.99 15.03 17.76
C GLY A 180 26.28 13.80 18.31
N LEU A 181 26.89 13.09 19.24
CA LEU A 181 26.68 11.73 19.78
C LEU A 181 25.23 11.20 19.94
N LEU A 182 24.19 12.04 19.86
CA LEU A 182 22.80 11.66 20.13
C LEU A 182 21.84 11.70 18.91
N LYS A 183 22.28 12.15 17.73
CA LYS A 183 21.42 12.20 16.52
C LYS A 183 22.05 11.41 15.37
N ARG A 184 21.50 10.25 15.07
CA ARG A 184 21.77 9.49 13.84
C ARG A 184 21.33 10.29 12.62
N GLY A 185 22.25 10.54 11.67
CA GLY A 185 22.03 11.25 10.41
C GLY A 185 22.64 12.66 10.42
N GLY A 186 23.75 12.88 9.73
CA GLY A 186 24.34 14.18 9.47
C GLY A 186 23.45 15.04 8.56
N LYS A 187 23.67 16.37 8.58
CA LYS A 187 23.15 17.26 7.54
C LYS A 187 24.01 17.10 6.29
N PHE A 188 23.36 17.06 5.14
CA PHE A 188 24.04 17.03 3.85
C PHE A 188 23.86 18.37 3.14
N THR A 189 24.96 18.94 2.65
CA THR A 189 24.98 20.13 1.81
C THR A 189 25.68 19.81 0.48
N LEU A 190 25.05 20.23 -0.60
CA LEU A 190 25.61 20.08 -1.94
C LEU A 190 26.27 21.40 -2.34
N HIS A 191 27.58 21.38 -2.62
CA HIS A 191 28.31 22.54 -3.07
C HIS A 191 28.58 22.43 -4.56
N ARG A 192 28.38 23.53 -5.28
CA ARG A 192 28.67 23.59 -6.70
C ARG A 192 30.18 23.58 -6.92
N THR A 193 30.63 22.71 -7.79
CA THR A 193 32.02 22.67 -8.30
C THR A 193 31.98 22.62 -9.83
N GLU A 194 33.12 22.88 -10.45
CA GLU A 194 33.24 22.76 -11.90
C GLU A 194 33.87 21.41 -12.25
N PRO A 195 33.24 20.65 -13.17
CA PRO A 195 33.78 19.34 -13.58
C PRO A 195 35.19 19.49 -14.18
N GLU A 196 36.01 18.44 -14.01
CA GLU A 196 37.33 18.43 -14.64
C GLU A 196 37.20 18.52 -16.18
N PRO A 197 38.14 19.21 -16.85
CA PRO A 197 38.13 19.33 -18.32
C PRO A 197 38.07 17.94 -18.98
N GLY A 198 37.14 17.77 -19.91
CA GLY A 198 36.93 16.48 -20.59
C GLY A 198 35.89 15.56 -19.94
N THR A 199 35.38 15.89 -18.75
CA THR A 199 34.29 15.14 -18.13
C THR A 199 32.98 15.44 -18.80
N THR A 200 32.29 14.41 -19.28
CA THR A 200 30.97 14.53 -19.91
C THR A 200 29.87 14.16 -18.92
N LEU A 201 28.91 15.05 -18.72
CA LEU A 201 27.67 14.75 -18.01
C LEU A 201 26.64 14.23 -18.99
N SER A 202 25.87 13.24 -18.57
CA SER A 202 24.70 12.82 -19.33
C SER A 202 23.58 13.87 -19.28
N ASP A 203 22.59 13.79 -20.20
CA ASP A 203 21.48 14.76 -20.25
C ASP A 203 20.71 14.82 -18.94
N ASP A 204 20.49 13.65 -18.29
CA ASP A 204 19.79 13.55 -17.01
C ASP A 204 20.60 14.14 -15.85
N GLU A 205 21.91 13.95 -15.83
CA GLU A 205 22.83 14.58 -14.88
C GLU A 205 22.87 16.09 -15.05
N THR A 206 22.90 16.59 -16.29
CA THR A 206 22.89 18.03 -16.58
C THR A 206 21.60 18.68 -16.08
N VAL A 207 20.43 18.12 -16.45
CA VAL A 207 19.15 18.63 -15.99
C VAL A 207 19.05 18.59 -14.46
N LEU A 208 19.54 17.53 -13.83
CA LEU A 208 19.54 17.41 -12.37
C LEU A 208 20.39 18.50 -11.72
N ARG A 209 21.63 18.68 -12.14
CA ARG A 209 22.53 19.73 -11.63
C ARG A 209 21.92 21.11 -11.75
N ASP A 210 21.41 21.42 -12.93
CA ASP A 210 20.89 22.77 -13.25
C ASP A 210 19.59 23.06 -12.49
N THR A 211 18.75 22.05 -12.24
CA THR A 211 17.52 22.21 -11.45
C THR A 211 17.82 22.30 -9.94
N LEU A 212 18.78 21.53 -9.42
CA LEU A 212 19.17 21.56 -8.01
C LEU A 212 19.87 22.86 -7.64
N LEU A 213 20.94 23.19 -8.37
CA LEU A 213 21.83 24.27 -8.00
C LEU A 213 21.51 25.57 -8.77
N GLY A 214 21.20 25.49 -10.07
CA GLY A 214 20.97 26.68 -10.89
C GLY A 214 22.16 27.65 -10.78
N SER A 215 21.90 28.85 -10.27
CA SER A 215 22.93 29.87 -9.97
C SER A 215 23.47 29.80 -8.52
N ARG A 216 22.98 28.84 -7.70
CA ARG A 216 23.38 28.71 -6.29
C ARG A 216 24.75 28.10 -6.17
N THR A 217 25.50 28.53 -5.17
CA THR A 217 26.78 27.95 -4.82
C THR A 217 26.64 26.72 -3.92
N SER A 218 25.56 26.64 -3.15
CA SER A 218 25.27 25.50 -2.27
C SER A 218 23.77 25.29 -2.08
N LEU A 219 23.40 24.05 -1.69
CA LEU A 219 22.03 23.66 -1.35
C LEU A 219 22.05 22.66 -0.19
N GLU A 220 21.47 23.02 0.94
CA GLU A 220 21.28 22.10 2.06
C GLU A 220 20.12 21.15 1.78
N LEU A 221 20.28 19.84 2.05
CA LEU A 221 19.24 18.84 1.97
C LEU A 221 18.36 18.89 3.23
N ASP A 222 17.47 19.87 3.27
CA ASP A 222 16.54 20.14 4.36
C ASP A 222 15.11 20.35 3.81
N ASN A 223 14.12 20.15 4.67
CA ASN A 223 12.69 20.37 4.38
C ASN A 223 12.40 21.81 3.95
N ALA A 224 13.19 22.80 4.39
CA ALA A 224 13.06 24.18 3.91
C ALA A 224 13.26 24.30 2.41
N ASN A 225 14.08 23.42 1.83
CA ASN A 225 14.41 23.38 0.40
C ASN A 225 13.57 22.34 -0.38
N HIS A 226 12.50 21.77 0.24
CA HIS A 226 11.68 20.70 -0.35
C HIS A 226 11.16 21.03 -1.76
N ALA A 227 10.80 22.27 -2.01
CA ALA A 227 10.28 22.72 -3.30
C ALA A 227 11.32 22.55 -4.42
N ILE A 228 12.58 22.92 -4.16
CA ILE A 228 13.70 22.81 -5.12
C ILE A 228 14.00 21.32 -5.38
N ILE A 229 14.13 20.53 -4.29
CA ILE A 229 14.46 19.11 -4.36
C ILE A 229 13.36 18.34 -5.10
N THR A 230 12.09 18.64 -4.80
CA THR A 230 10.95 18.01 -5.47
C THR A 230 10.88 18.41 -6.94
N ALA A 231 11.15 19.69 -7.28
CA ALA A 231 11.21 20.14 -8.67
C ALA A 231 12.32 19.41 -9.45
N ALA A 232 13.52 19.27 -8.85
CA ALA A 232 14.64 18.55 -9.45
C ALA A 232 14.31 17.05 -9.64
N LYS A 233 13.71 16.39 -8.66
CA LYS A 233 13.23 14.99 -8.79
C LYS A 233 12.22 14.84 -9.93
N HIS A 234 11.27 15.78 -10.06
CA HIS A 234 10.27 15.75 -11.11
C HIS A 234 10.87 15.99 -12.50
N ALA A 235 11.80 16.95 -12.64
CA ALA A 235 12.49 17.24 -13.89
C ALA A 235 13.32 16.03 -14.35
N HIS A 236 14.10 15.44 -13.44
CA HIS A 236 14.91 14.26 -13.68
C HIS A 236 14.04 13.04 -14.05
N LEU A 237 12.99 12.75 -13.27
CA LEU A 237 12.04 11.68 -13.59
C LEU A 237 11.37 11.89 -14.95
N LYS A 238 10.95 13.12 -15.27
CA LYS A 238 10.31 13.44 -16.56
C LYS A 238 11.23 13.12 -17.72
N LEU A 239 12.50 13.47 -17.60
CA LEU A 239 13.49 13.19 -18.64
C LEU A 239 13.72 11.68 -18.81
N LEU A 240 13.98 10.96 -17.71
CA LEU A 240 14.14 9.51 -17.75
C LEU A 240 12.90 8.80 -18.30
N LYS A 241 11.71 9.22 -17.87
CA LYS A 241 10.45 8.65 -18.36
C LYS A 241 10.28 8.88 -19.87
N ASN A 242 10.55 10.08 -20.37
CA ASN A 242 10.43 10.39 -21.77
C ASN A 242 11.43 9.62 -22.64
N ARG A 243 12.65 9.42 -22.14
CA ARG A 243 13.72 8.69 -22.85
C ARG A 243 13.46 7.18 -22.90
N TYR A 244 12.98 6.60 -21.81
CA TYR A 244 12.94 5.13 -21.63
C TYR A 244 11.54 4.54 -21.77
N THR A 245 10.47 5.31 -21.58
CA THR A 245 9.09 4.83 -21.73
C THR A 245 8.45 5.43 -23.00
N PRO A 246 7.85 4.66 -23.90
CA PRO A 246 7.65 3.19 -23.85
C PRO A 246 8.72 2.36 -24.58
N ALA A 247 9.85 3.00 -25.00
CA ALA A 247 10.85 2.34 -25.83
C ALA A 247 11.49 1.10 -25.15
N PHE A 248 11.81 1.20 -23.87
CA PHE A 248 12.48 0.14 -23.11
C PHE A 248 11.56 -0.63 -22.20
N PHE A 249 10.47 -0.04 -21.69
CA PHE A 249 9.44 -0.74 -20.93
C PHE A 249 8.07 -0.06 -21.05
N ARG A 250 7.02 -0.84 -20.81
CA ARG A 250 5.63 -0.38 -20.86
C ARG A 250 5.00 -0.51 -19.48
N ILE A 251 4.30 0.52 -19.06
CA ILE A 251 3.62 0.54 -17.74
C ILE A 251 2.27 -0.17 -17.83
N ASN A 252 1.68 -0.29 -19.03
CA ASN A 252 0.37 -0.90 -19.29
C ASN A 252 -0.76 -0.34 -18.40
N GLY A 253 -0.70 0.98 -18.12
CA GLY A 253 -1.58 1.67 -17.17
C GLY A 253 -3.06 1.59 -17.53
N ALA A 254 -3.41 1.52 -18.82
CA ALA A 254 -4.80 1.37 -19.25
C ALA A 254 -5.43 0.06 -18.76
N TRP A 255 -4.68 -1.05 -18.81
CA TRP A 255 -5.12 -2.32 -18.24
C TRP A 255 -5.30 -2.26 -16.73
N HIS A 256 -4.37 -1.61 -16.03
CA HIS A 256 -4.47 -1.44 -14.59
C HIS A 256 -5.68 -0.55 -14.22
N ALA A 257 -5.89 0.57 -14.91
CA ALA A 257 -7.05 1.45 -14.72
C ALA A 257 -8.38 0.72 -14.96
N GLY A 258 -8.45 -0.15 -15.98
CA GLY A 258 -9.60 -1.01 -16.23
C GLY A 258 -9.91 -1.96 -15.06
N GLY A 259 -8.89 -2.56 -14.45
CA GLY A 259 -9.05 -3.41 -13.28
C GLY A 259 -9.51 -2.63 -12.03
N ILE A 260 -8.99 -1.42 -11.82
CA ILE A 260 -9.46 -0.53 -10.75
C ILE A 260 -10.94 -0.16 -10.97
N ALA A 261 -11.32 0.25 -12.20
CA ALA A 261 -12.69 0.59 -12.52
C ALA A 261 -13.65 -0.59 -12.31
N LEU A 262 -13.24 -1.80 -12.71
CA LEU A 262 -13.98 -3.04 -12.45
C LEU A 262 -14.14 -3.30 -10.95
N SER A 263 -13.07 -3.13 -10.16
CA SER A 263 -13.11 -3.31 -8.70
C SER A 263 -14.06 -2.32 -8.03
N LEU A 264 -14.05 -1.05 -8.45
CA LEU A 264 -14.93 -0.02 -7.93
C LEU A 264 -16.40 -0.32 -8.27
N LEU A 265 -16.69 -0.73 -9.51
CA LEU A 265 -18.03 -1.11 -9.93
C LEU A 265 -18.58 -2.29 -9.11
N LEU A 266 -17.79 -3.36 -9.01
CA LEU A 266 -18.19 -4.56 -8.26
C LEU A 266 -18.34 -4.28 -6.77
N GLY A 267 -17.46 -3.47 -6.19
CA GLY A 267 -17.53 -3.00 -4.80
C GLY A 267 -18.78 -2.15 -4.56
N ALA A 268 -19.12 -1.24 -5.47
CA ALA A 268 -20.33 -0.44 -5.38
C ALA A 268 -21.60 -1.33 -5.39
N VAL A 269 -21.65 -2.32 -6.28
CA VAL A 269 -22.79 -3.24 -6.34
C VAL A 269 -22.87 -4.14 -5.10
N ALA A 270 -21.73 -4.69 -4.63
CA ALA A 270 -21.73 -5.64 -3.52
C ALA A 270 -21.87 -4.98 -2.13
N ILE A 271 -21.47 -3.74 -1.97
CA ILE A 271 -21.43 -3.05 -0.67
C ILE A 271 -22.40 -1.88 -0.62
N VAL A 272 -22.30 -0.93 -1.57
CA VAL A 272 -23.08 0.31 -1.50
C VAL A 272 -24.58 0.04 -1.76
N LEU A 273 -24.89 -0.78 -2.76
CA LEU A 273 -26.30 -1.04 -3.13
C LEU A 273 -27.11 -1.71 -2.01
N PRO A 274 -26.59 -2.72 -1.26
CA PRO A 274 -27.30 -3.27 -0.09
C PRO A 274 -27.50 -2.26 1.03
N VAL A 275 -26.48 -1.43 1.30
CA VAL A 275 -26.54 -0.39 2.34
C VAL A 275 -27.61 0.65 2.00
N VAL A 276 -27.65 1.13 0.77
CA VAL A 276 -28.66 2.11 0.31
C VAL A 276 -30.07 1.52 0.33
N LYS A 277 -30.26 0.27 -0.12
CA LYS A 277 -31.58 -0.39 -0.11
C LYS A 277 -32.04 -0.73 1.30
N GLY A 278 -31.13 -0.96 2.25
CA GLY A 278 -31.48 -1.26 3.65
C GLY A 278 -31.91 -0.04 4.46
N GLY A 279 -31.86 1.17 3.92
CA GLY A 279 -32.26 2.40 4.61
C GLY A 279 -31.36 2.74 5.80
N PHE A 280 -31.90 3.51 6.78
CA PHE A 280 -31.15 3.92 7.99
C PHE A 280 -30.71 2.76 8.91
N GLY A 281 -31.14 1.52 8.63
CA GLY A 281 -30.73 0.29 9.33
C GLY A 281 -29.46 -0.38 8.78
N ALA A 282 -28.56 0.37 8.12
CA ALA A 282 -27.33 -0.17 7.50
C ALA A 282 -26.44 -0.99 8.47
N SER A 283 -26.56 -0.78 9.78
CA SER A 283 -25.86 -1.54 10.82
C SER A 283 -26.14 -3.07 10.75
N TRP A 284 -27.34 -3.48 10.33
CA TRP A 284 -27.71 -4.89 10.19
C TRP A 284 -26.86 -5.60 9.13
N TRP A 285 -26.52 -4.90 8.03
CA TRP A 285 -25.70 -5.46 6.94
C TRP A 285 -24.31 -5.85 7.43
N PHE A 286 -23.69 -4.99 8.26
CA PHE A 286 -22.39 -5.28 8.87
C PHE A 286 -22.45 -6.38 9.92
N ALA A 287 -23.61 -6.67 10.48
CA ALA A 287 -23.82 -7.78 11.41
C ALA A 287 -24.00 -9.14 10.70
N THR A 288 -24.18 -9.17 9.39
CA THR A 288 -24.44 -10.39 8.63
C THR A 288 -23.17 -11.05 8.07
N LYS A 289 -23.13 -12.39 8.02
CA LYS A 289 -22.03 -13.14 7.40
C LYS A 289 -21.79 -12.76 5.92
N PRO A 290 -22.83 -12.62 5.05
CA PRO A 290 -22.67 -12.18 3.67
C PRO A 290 -21.99 -10.79 3.53
N GLY A 291 -22.30 -9.86 4.41
CA GLY A 291 -21.66 -8.54 4.45
C GLY A 291 -20.15 -8.61 4.68
N TRP A 292 -19.73 -9.38 5.65
CA TRP A 292 -18.29 -9.60 5.93
C TRP A 292 -17.57 -10.29 4.77
N VAL A 293 -18.21 -11.25 4.11
CA VAL A 293 -17.64 -11.90 2.91
C VAL A 293 -17.42 -10.88 1.78
N ALA A 294 -18.40 -9.99 1.55
CA ALA A 294 -18.25 -8.94 0.53
C ALA A 294 -17.13 -7.95 0.87
N LEU A 295 -17.00 -7.54 2.14
CA LEU A 295 -15.91 -6.69 2.61
C LEU A 295 -14.55 -7.36 2.45
N ALA A 296 -14.43 -8.63 2.82
CA ALA A 296 -13.21 -9.40 2.64
C ALA A 296 -12.81 -9.51 1.15
N ALA A 297 -13.78 -9.76 0.27
CA ALA A 297 -13.56 -9.79 -1.17
C ALA A 297 -13.08 -8.42 -1.71
N ALA A 298 -13.63 -7.31 -1.21
CA ALA A 298 -13.19 -5.97 -1.57
C ALA A 298 -11.76 -5.69 -1.10
N ALA A 299 -11.40 -6.08 0.13
CA ALA A 299 -10.03 -5.96 0.63
C ALA A 299 -9.03 -6.79 -0.21
N LEU A 300 -9.41 -8.01 -0.57
CA LEU A 300 -8.60 -8.84 -1.47
C LEU A 300 -8.49 -8.23 -2.87
N ALA A 301 -9.53 -7.58 -3.39
CA ALA A 301 -9.48 -6.88 -4.66
C ALA A 301 -8.48 -5.72 -4.65
N LEU A 302 -8.35 -4.98 -3.54
CA LEU A 302 -7.31 -3.95 -3.38
C LEU A 302 -5.92 -4.56 -3.44
N LEU A 303 -5.71 -5.70 -2.79
CA LEU A 303 -4.45 -6.44 -2.82
C LEU A 303 -4.11 -6.93 -4.23
N VAL A 304 -5.08 -7.50 -4.94
CA VAL A 304 -4.95 -7.93 -6.35
C VAL A 304 -4.58 -6.73 -7.23
N ASN A 305 -5.25 -5.58 -7.10
CA ASN A 305 -4.88 -4.36 -7.83
C ASN A 305 -3.42 -3.94 -7.54
N GLY A 306 -3.00 -3.96 -6.27
CA GLY A 306 -1.62 -3.63 -5.87
C GLY A 306 -0.57 -4.56 -6.50
N VAL A 307 -0.83 -5.86 -6.51
CA VAL A 307 0.06 -6.87 -7.10
C VAL A 307 0.14 -6.70 -8.62
N PHE A 308 -1.00 -6.63 -9.30
CA PHE A 308 -1.02 -6.49 -10.76
C PHE A 308 -0.57 -5.11 -11.25
N GLY A 309 -0.66 -4.06 -10.44
CA GLY A 309 -0.04 -2.77 -10.72
C GLY A 309 1.49 -2.84 -10.89
N ARG A 310 2.11 -3.89 -10.31
CA ARG A 310 3.53 -4.20 -10.51
C ARG A 310 3.74 -5.21 -11.65
N LEU A 311 2.98 -6.29 -11.68
CA LEU A 311 3.11 -7.38 -12.65
C LEU A 311 2.77 -6.98 -14.09
N LEU A 312 1.97 -5.96 -14.30
CA LEU A 312 1.63 -5.46 -15.64
C LEU A 312 2.73 -4.63 -16.28
N LYS A 313 3.73 -4.18 -15.52
CA LYS A 313 4.91 -3.53 -16.12
C LYS A 313 5.79 -4.58 -16.76
N ALA A 314 6.15 -4.37 -18.00
CA ALA A 314 6.98 -5.31 -18.73
C ALA A 314 8.03 -4.59 -19.58
N PRO A 315 9.29 -5.06 -19.61
CA PRO A 315 10.29 -4.56 -20.52
C PRO A 315 9.93 -4.90 -21.97
N THR A 316 10.37 -4.09 -22.91
CA THR A 316 10.40 -4.46 -24.33
C THR A 316 11.59 -5.37 -24.60
N VAL A 317 11.67 -5.94 -25.81
CA VAL A 317 12.84 -6.75 -26.21
C VAL A 317 14.13 -5.93 -26.11
N ALA A 318 14.10 -4.64 -26.54
CA ALA A 318 15.23 -3.74 -26.43
C ALA A 318 15.55 -3.42 -24.95
N GLY A 319 14.52 -3.16 -24.14
CA GLY A 319 14.67 -2.95 -22.71
C GLY A 319 15.26 -4.16 -22.01
N ARG A 320 14.81 -5.37 -22.34
CA ARG A 320 15.35 -6.60 -21.77
C ARG A 320 16.85 -6.76 -22.05
N ALA A 321 17.28 -6.48 -23.29
CA ALA A 321 18.70 -6.56 -23.65
C ALA A 321 19.58 -5.61 -22.81
N VAL A 322 19.10 -4.38 -22.56
CA VAL A 322 19.79 -3.42 -21.70
C VAL A 322 19.75 -3.85 -20.24
N MET A 323 18.61 -4.37 -19.77
CA MET A 323 18.50 -4.91 -18.40
C MET A 323 19.44 -6.10 -18.15
N ASP A 324 19.57 -7.01 -19.13
CA ASP A 324 20.52 -8.12 -19.05
C ASP A 324 21.97 -7.62 -18.98
N HIS A 325 22.32 -6.53 -19.70
CA HIS A 325 23.63 -5.89 -19.58
C HIS A 325 23.82 -5.25 -18.20
N ILE A 326 22.81 -4.51 -17.69
CA ILE A 326 22.84 -3.93 -16.34
C ILE A 326 23.04 -5.03 -15.29
N GLU A 327 22.36 -6.16 -15.42
CA GLU A 327 22.50 -7.28 -14.49
C GLU A 327 23.90 -7.91 -14.57
N GLY A 328 24.46 -8.04 -15.78
CA GLY A 328 25.87 -8.47 -15.96
C GLY A 328 26.86 -7.49 -15.30
N TYR A 329 26.62 -6.20 -15.43
CA TYR A 329 27.44 -5.18 -14.74
C TYR A 329 27.24 -5.23 -13.22
N ARG A 330 26.02 -5.43 -12.75
CA ARG A 330 25.75 -5.64 -11.32
C ARG A 330 26.47 -6.87 -10.78
N LEU A 331 26.47 -7.99 -11.50
CA LEU A 331 27.23 -9.18 -11.11
C LEU A 331 28.72 -8.89 -10.92
N TYR A 332 29.33 -8.10 -11.83
CA TYR A 332 30.72 -7.68 -11.66
C TYR A 332 30.94 -6.84 -10.40
N LEU A 333 30.05 -5.89 -10.11
CA LEU A 333 30.13 -5.05 -8.92
C LEU A 333 29.86 -5.82 -7.61
N ASP A 334 29.10 -6.92 -7.68
CA ASP A 334 28.60 -7.72 -6.55
C ASP A 334 29.55 -8.89 -6.19
N VAL A 335 30.63 -9.11 -6.96
CA VAL A 335 31.59 -10.18 -6.68
C VAL A 335 32.30 -9.90 -5.36
N ALA A 336 32.25 -10.86 -4.44
CA ALA A 336 32.91 -10.76 -3.13
C ALA A 336 34.43 -10.89 -3.25
N GLU A 337 35.15 -10.36 -2.25
CA GLU A 337 36.59 -10.54 -2.15
C GLU A 337 36.97 -12.04 -2.14
N GLY A 338 37.90 -12.43 -2.99
CA GLY A 338 38.34 -13.82 -3.16
C GLY A 338 37.65 -14.63 -4.27
N ASP A 339 36.57 -14.15 -4.83
CA ASP A 339 35.89 -14.76 -6.01
C ASP A 339 36.38 -14.16 -7.35
N ASP A 340 37.41 -13.27 -7.31
CA ASP A 340 37.98 -12.60 -8.48
C ASP A 340 38.58 -13.59 -9.52
N LEU A 341 38.92 -14.82 -9.12
CA LEU A 341 39.34 -15.91 -10.01
C LEU A 341 38.28 -16.30 -11.06
N ARG A 342 37.03 -15.89 -10.86
CA ARG A 342 35.92 -16.08 -11.82
C ARG A 342 35.85 -14.97 -12.87
N LEU A 343 36.63 -13.89 -12.69
CA LEU A 343 36.62 -12.73 -13.57
C LEU A 343 37.86 -12.80 -14.46
N ILE A 344 37.69 -13.18 -15.72
CA ILE A 344 38.79 -13.21 -16.72
C ILE A 344 39.00 -11.77 -17.20
N ASP A 345 40.22 -11.27 -17.18
CA ASP A 345 40.62 -9.93 -17.65
C ASP A 345 39.92 -8.77 -16.92
N ALA A 346 39.68 -8.91 -15.61
CA ALA A 346 39.11 -7.82 -14.81
C ALA A 346 40.08 -6.61 -14.73
N PRO A 347 39.53 -5.38 -14.74
CA PRO A 347 40.35 -4.18 -14.53
C PRO A 347 41.07 -4.22 -13.17
N PRO A 348 42.33 -3.67 -13.08
CA PRO A 348 43.04 -3.60 -11.81
C PRO A 348 42.27 -2.76 -10.80
N LEU A 349 42.26 -3.21 -9.53
CA LEU A 349 41.60 -2.50 -8.44
C LEU A 349 42.41 -1.23 -8.08
N THR A 350 41.85 -0.08 -8.39
CA THR A 350 42.42 1.24 -8.06
C THR A 350 41.34 2.10 -7.37
N VAL A 351 41.79 3.15 -6.66
CA VAL A 351 40.89 4.10 -6.01
C VAL A 351 39.95 4.78 -7.03
N GLU A 352 40.50 5.13 -8.18
CA GLU A 352 39.73 5.75 -9.28
C GLU A 352 38.67 4.80 -9.81
N LEU A 353 38.93 3.50 -9.92
CA LEU A 353 37.98 2.49 -10.32
C LEU A 353 36.85 2.36 -9.29
N TYR A 354 37.23 2.38 -7.99
CA TYR A 354 36.25 2.37 -6.89
C TYR A 354 35.31 3.56 -6.98
N GLU A 355 35.85 4.78 -7.01
CA GLU A 355 35.06 6.01 -7.00
C GLU A 355 34.16 6.12 -8.25
N ARG A 356 34.74 5.84 -9.43
CA ARG A 356 33.98 5.88 -10.70
C ARG A 356 32.75 4.99 -10.70
N ASN A 357 32.83 3.81 -10.08
CA ASN A 357 31.74 2.83 -10.09
C ASN A 357 30.83 2.92 -8.85
N LEU A 358 31.20 3.67 -7.82
CA LEU A 358 30.43 3.82 -6.59
C LEU A 358 29.00 4.32 -6.84
N PRO A 359 28.72 5.30 -7.73
CA PRO A 359 27.35 5.71 -8.03
C PRO A 359 26.50 4.59 -8.65
N ALA A 360 27.11 3.77 -9.50
CA ALA A 360 26.44 2.62 -10.10
C ALA A 360 26.21 1.51 -9.06
N ALA A 361 27.18 1.26 -8.20
CA ALA A 361 27.04 0.30 -7.09
C ALA A 361 25.90 0.73 -6.16
N LEU A 362 25.81 2.01 -5.81
CA LEU A 362 24.70 2.57 -5.04
C LEU A 362 23.35 2.39 -5.76
N ALA A 363 23.29 2.68 -7.07
CA ALA A 363 22.09 2.53 -7.88
C ALA A 363 21.61 1.08 -7.92
N LEU A 364 22.52 0.13 -7.97
CA LEU A 364 22.27 -1.30 -8.12
C LEU A 364 22.23 -2.09 -6.80
N GLU A 365 22.37 -1.39 -5.65
CA GLU A 365 22.31 -1.96 -4.29
C GLU A 365 23.40 -2.99 -3.99
N VAL A 366 24.62 -2.71 -4.45
CA VAL A 366 25.82 -3.54 -4.26
C VAL A 366 27.02 -2.73 -3.75
N GLU A 367 26.78 -1.51 -3.23
CA GLU A 367 27.84 -0.60 -2.79
C GLU A 367 28.71 -1.15 -1.66
N GLN A 368 28.15 -2.00 -0.81
CA GLN A 368 28.89 -2.65 0.26
C GLN A 368 29.88 -3.68 -0.31
N HIS A 369 29.41 -4.63 -1.11
CA HIS A 369 30.26 -5.67 -1.73
C HIS A 369 31.30 -5.03 -2.64
N TRP A 370 30.91 -3.99 -3.41
CA TRP A 370 31.84 -3.22 -4.22
C TRP A 370 32.99 -2.64 -3.39
N ALA A 371 32.68 -2.03 -2.25
CA ALA A 371 33.67 -1.42 -1.37
C ALA A 371 34.54 -2.46 -0.64
N GLU A 372 34.01 -3.62 -0.29
CA GLU A 372 34.75 -4.72 0.36
C GLU A 372 35.93 -5.17 -0.50
N ARG A 373 35.79 -5.21 -1.83
CA ARG A 373 36.87 -5.57 -2.77
C ARG A 373 38.06 -4.62 -2.74
N PHE A 374 37.86 -3.38 -2.30
CA PHE A 374 38.92 -2.35 -2.25
C PHE A 374 39.53 -2.18 -0.87
N ALA A 375 39.13 -2.97 0.13
CA ALA A 375 39.64 -2.86 1.49
C ALA A 375 41.16 -2.92 1.56
N ASN A 376 41.78 -3.86 0.83
CA ASN A 376 43.22 -3.99 0.75
C ASN A 376 43.91 -2.82 0.02
N VAL A 377 43.29 -2.29 -1.05
CA VAL A 377 43.79 -1.13 -1.80
C VAL A 377 43.86 0.10 -0.88
N PHE A 378 42.77 0.36 -0.15
CA PHE A 378 42.72 1.47 0.78
C PHE A 378 43.66 1.29 1.98
N ALA A 379 43.83 0.08 2.50
CA ALA A 379 44.72 -0.19 3.62
C ALA A 379 46.19 -0.04 3.26
N THR A 380 46.59 -0.39 2.04
CA THR A 380 48.02 -0.48 1.64
C THR A 380 48.47 0.67 0.76
N GLN A 381 47.65 1.10 -0.19
CA GLN A 381 48.06 2.05 -1.25
C GLN A 381 47.43 3.43 -1.08
N ALA A 382 46.33 3.54 -0.36
CA ALA A 382 45.53 4.76 -0.26
C ALA A 382 45.10 5.10 1.17
N ALA A 383 45.94 4.76 2.18
CA ALA A 383 45.59 4.95 3.60
C ALA A 383 45.33 6.43 3.98
N SER A 384 45.85 7.39 3.23
CA SER A 384 45.65 8.84 3.42
C SER A 384 44.72 9.45 2.36
N HIS A 385 44.07 8.63 1.52
CA HIS A 385 43.20 9.14 0.45
C HIS A 385 41.97 9.80 1.02
N THR A 386 41.66 11.00 0.53
CA THR A 386 40.43 11.73 0.80
C THR A 386 39.74 12.00 -0.54
N PRO A 387 38.51 11.54 -0.73
CA PRO A 387 37.79 11.74 -1.98
C PRO A 387 37.44 13.22 -2.19
N ARG A 388 37.66 13.73 -3.40
CA ARG A 388 37.34 15.12 -3.73
C ARG A 388 35.82 15.39 -3.75
N TRP A 389 35.04 14.36 -3.99
CA TRP A 389 33.58 14.45 -4.10
C TRP A 389 32.85 14.51 -2.75
N TYR A 390 33.55 14.18 -1.65
CA TYR A 390 32.99 14.11 -0.30
C TYR A 390 33.83 14.90 0.70
N SER A 391 33.15 15.61 1.60
CA SER A 391 33.75 16.31 2.74
C SER A 391 32.95 15.97 3.99
N GLY A 392 33.57 15.32 4.97
CA GLY A 392 32.92 14.95 6.24
C GLY A 392 33.80 14.01 7.06
N ASP A 393 33.47 13.89 8.35
CA ASP A 393 34.27 13.12 9.32
C ASP A 393 34.03 11.60 9.23
N ASP A 394 33.01 11.16 8.51
CA ASP A 394 32.63 9.74 8.44
C ASP A 394 33.48 8.93 7.45
N TRP A 395 34.33 9.61 6.63
CA TRP A 395 35.24 8.93 5.71
C TRP A 395 36.38 8.23 6.46
N ASP A 396 36.43 6.90 6.35
CA ASP A 396 37.50 6.09 6.93
C ASP A 396 37.95 5.03 5.92
N THR A 397 39.20 5.20 5.45
CA THR A 397 39.85 4.28 4.51
C THR A 397 39.99 2.86 5.05
N ARG A 398 40.04 2.66 6.39
CA ARG A 398 40.11 1.35 7.03
C ARG A 398 38.75 0.61 7.03
N HIS A 399 37.65 1.35 6.88
CA HIS A 399 36.30 0.80 6.92
C HIS A 399 35.45 1.32 5.75
N VAL A 400 36.01 1.34 4.54
CA VAL A 400 35.38 1.89 3.34
C VAL A 400 34.02 1.20 3.01
N SER A 401 33.87 -0.08 3.30
CA SER A 401 32.60 -0.78 3.08
C SER A 401 31.50 -0.31 4.03
N ARG A 402 31.86 -0.07 5.30
CA ARG A 402 30.92 0.50 6.28
C ARG A 402 30.52 1.92 5.87
N PHE A 403 31.50 2.74 5.46
CA PHE A 403 31.23 4.07 4.95
C PHE A 403 30.22 4.01 3.78
N SER A 404 30.52 3.20 2.76
CA SER A 404 29.69 3.11 1.55
C SER A 404 28.25 2.72 1.84
N SER A 405 28.02 1.73 2.69
CA SER A 405 26.67 1.28 3.07
C SER A 405 25.94 2.30 3.94
N SER A 406 26.62 2.90 4.92
CA SER A 406 26.02 3.91 5.81
C SER A 406 25.73 5.21 5.06
N PHE A 407 26.65 5.67 4.22
CA PHE A 407 26.48 6.85 3.38
C PHE A 407 25.30 6.68 2.42
N GLY A 408 25.24 5.56 1.67
CA GLY A 408 24.16 5.32 0.71
C GLY A 408 22.77 5.33 1.34
N SER A 409 22.64 4.72 2.53
CA SER A 409 21.39 4.71 3.27
C SER A 409 21.03 6.07 3.88
N ALA A 410 22.00 6.74 4.51
CA ALA A 410 21.81 8.06 5.13
C ALA A 410 21.49 9.13 4.08
N PHE A 411 22.22 9.12 2.97
CA PHE A 411 22.02 10.09 1.89
C PHE A 411 20.66 9.93 1.21
N SER A 412 20.25 8.69 0.90
CA SER A 412 18.93 8.43 0.36
C SER A 412 17.81 8.84 1.32
N SER A 413 18.01 8.62 2.63
CA SER A 413 17.04 9.03 3.66
C SER A 413 16.97 10.54 3.82
N ALA A 414 18.12 11.24 3.73
CA ALA A 414 18.17 12.70 3.77
C ALA A 414 17.39 13.32 2.58
N ILE A 415 17.58 12.77 1.37
CA ILE A 415 16.83 13.18 0.18
C ILE A 415 15.31 12.94 0.35
N SER A 416 14.92 11.79 0.91
CA SER A 416 13.51 11.49 1.19
C SER A 416 12.91 12.50 2.15
N SER A 417 13.58 12.77 3.27
CA SER A 417 13.15 13.75 4.26
C SER A 417 13.09 15.16 3.67
N ALA A 418 14.14 15.58 2.98
CA ALA A 418 14.24 16.89 2.36
C ALA A 418 13.22 17.13 1.22
N SER A 419 12.66 16.06 0.66
CA SER A 419 11.57 16.13 -0.35
C SER A 419 10.19 16.34 0.27
N THR A 420 10.07 16.30 1.60
CA THR A 420 8.79 16.39 2.32
C THR A 420 8.55 17.82 2.82
N ALA A 421 7.38 18.39 2.54
CA ALA A 421 7.07 19.74 3.01
C ALA A 421 7.05 19.85 4.54
N PRO A 422 7.53 20.97 5.13
CA PRO A 422 7.45 21.20 6.57
C PRO A 422 6.02 21.05 7.10
N GLY A 423 5.85 20.31 8.19
CA GLY A 423 4.53 20.10 8.84
C GLY A 423 3.69 18.96 8.25
N SER A 424 4.03 18.39 7.09
CA SER A 424 3.26 17.27 6.52
C SER A 424 3.49 15.93 7.21
N SER A 425 4.59 15.76 7.96
CA SER A 425 4.92 14.54 8.70
C SER A 425 4.24 14.42 10.06
N SER A 426 3.60 15.47 10.58
CA SER A 426 2.94 15.46 11.88
C SER A 426 1.51 14.89 11.87
N GLY A 427 0.95 14.55 10.68
CA GLY A 427 -0.43 14.06 10.53
C GLY A 427 -0.61 12.56 10.43
N SER A 428 0.43 11.74 10.34
CA SER A 428 0.31 10.30 10.07
C SER A 428 0.52 9.39 11.30
N GLY A 429 0.74 9.94 12.48
CA GLY A 429 1.09 9.19 13.69
C GLY A 429 0.16 9.39 14.90
N GLY A 430 -1.03 9.97 14.75
CA GLY A 430 -1.89 10.33 15.86
C GLY A 430 -3.38 10.10 15.61
N GLY A 431 -3.77 8.97 15.05
CA GLY A 431 -5.15 8.50 15.04
C GLY A 431 -5.58 7.97 16.41
N GLY A 432 -5.62 8.86 17.42
CA GLY A 432 -6.39 8.60 18.60
C GLY A 432 -7.86 8.55 18.18
N SER A 433 -8.48 7.36 18.23
CA SER A 433 -9.91 7.18 18.10
C SER A 433 -10.62 7.96 19.21
N SER A 434 -11.04 9.17 18.93
CA SER A 434 -12.06 9.84 19.70
C SER A 434 -13.33 9.06 19.52
N GLY A 435 -13.83 8.45 20.62
CA GLY A 435 -15.07 7.71 20.65
C GLY A 435 -16.20 8.54 20.09
N GLY A 436 -16.63 8.21 18.87
CA GLY A 436 -17.83 8.70 18.27
C GLY A 436 -19.02 8.03 18.94
N GLY A 437 -19.66 8.74 19.86
CA GLY A 437 -20.93 8.39 20.40
C GLY A 437 -21.93 8.31 19.25
N GLY A 438 -22.41 7.10 18.92
CA GLY A 438 -23.52 6.89 18.00
C GLY A 438 -24.79 7.50 18.57
N GLY A 439 -25.14 8.72 18.12
CA GLY A 439 -26.44 9.30 18.35
C GLY A 439 -27.49 8.51 17.55
N GLY A 440 -28.31 7.69 18.24
CA GLY A 440 -29.49 7.09 17.68
C GLY A 440 -30.51 8.19 17.33
N GLY A 441 -30.81 8.36 16.04
CA GLY A 441 -31.84 9.24 15.57
C GLY A 441 -33.22 8.73 15.97
N GLY A 442 -33.87 9.43 16.90
CA GLY A 442 -35.31 9.26 17.19
C GLY A 442 -36.11 9.88 16.06
N GLY A 443 -36.97 9.09 15.40
CA GLY A 443 -37.99 9.59 14.50
C GLY A 443 -39.11 10.26 15.28
N GLY A 444 -39.31 11.56 15.10
CA GLY A 444 -40.48 12.26 15.57
C GLY A 444 -41.68 11.97 14.66
N GLY A 445 -42.73 11.39 15.20
CA GLY A 445 -43.99 11.33 14.52
C GLY A 445 -44.86 12.55 14.89
N TRP A 446 -45.55 13.04 13.93
CA TRP A 446 -46.55 14.09 14.06
C TRP A 446 -47.87 13.50 14.54
#